data_7340ebda2bbb30cac7a91dbf583d523e
#
_entry.id   7340ebda2bbb30cac7a91dbf583d523e
#
_cell.length_a   1.000
_cell.length_b   1.000
_cell.length_c   1.000
_cell.angle_alpha   90.00
_cell.angle_beta   90.00
_cell.angle_gamma   90.00
#
_symmetry.space_group_name_H-M   'P 1'
#
loop_
_entity.id
_entity.type
_entity.pdbx_description
1 polymer ?
#
loop_
_entity_poly.entity_id
_entity_poly.type
_entity_poly.pdbx_seq_one_letter_code
_entity_poly.pdbx_strand_id
1 'polypeptide(L)'
;MGECLELQRGYDLTSSQMQGGEVEVVGSNGIIGYHNSERGNSPCITVGRSGSVGKVHYYEQPTWAHNTALFIKDFKGNNPKYLYYLLKNLHLDNIFEKGSSVIPSLDRKLVHSLVVPFHKNINDQRKVVDVLSAIDRKIELNKQINDNLRASRAQSQTQFELCRGAAVNADVSPNLPMLDRSSGGVRARRAA
;
A
#
# COMPACT_ATOMS: atom_id res chain seq x y z
N MET A 1 14.22 -25.73 -4.91
CA MET A 1 12.94 -24.99 -4.94
C MET A 1 11.89 -25.68 -5.80
N GLY A 2 12.21 -26.15 -7.00
CA GLY A 2 11.25 -26.79 -7.92
C GLY A 2 10.55 -28.06 -7.39
N GLU A 3 11.08 -28.69 -6.34
CA GLU A 3 10.38 -29.78 -5.62
C GLU A 3 9.28 -29.28 -4.70
N CYS A 4 9.35 -28.01 -4.28
CA CYS A 4 8.44 -27.43 -3.30
C CYS A 4 7.26 -26.69 -3.95
N LEU A 5 7.46 -26.15 -5.15
CA LEU A 5 6.47 -25.37 -5.89
C LEU A 5 6.76 -25.41 -7.40
N GLU A 6 5.75 -25.09 -8.22
CA GLU A 6 5.90 -24.87 -9.65
C GLU A 6 5.58 -23.41 -9.99
N LEU A 7 6.56 -22.68 -10.53
CA LEU A 7 6.36 -21.33 -11.07
C LEU A 7 6.00 -21.39 -12.55
N GLN A 8 5.06 -20.55 -12.94
CA GLN A 8 4.69 -20.31 -14.34
C GLN A 8 4.75 -18.81 -14.64
N ARG A 9 5.10 -18.46 -15.88
CA ARG A 9 4.95 -17.09 -16.40
C ARG A 9 3.46 -16.74 -16.46
N GLY A 10 3.11 -15.55 -16.02
CA GLY A 10 1.77 -15.00 -16.16
C GLY A 10 1.36 -14.80 -17.63
N TYR A 11 0.13 -14.40 -17.81
CA TYR A 11 -0.52 -14.34 -19.12
C TYR A 11 -0.45 -12.93 -19.70
N ASP A 12 -0.35 -12.86 -21.02
CA ASP A 12 -0.36 -11.58 -21.72
C ASP A 12 -1.77 -10.96 -21.64
N LEU A 13 -1.82 -9.67 -21.30
CA LEU A 13 -3.01 -8.85 -21.30
C LEU A 13 -2.59 -7.40 -21.53
N THR A 14 -3.00 -6.82 -22.65
CA THR A 14 -2.71 -5.43 -22.97
C THR A 14 -3.66 -4.49 -22.23
N SER A 15 -3.23 -3.25 -21.99
CA SER A 15 -4.09 -2.24 -21.32
C SER A 15 -5.43 -2.03 -22.04
N SER A 16 -5.45 -2.17 -23.37
CA SER A 16 -6.69 -2.09 -24.17
C SER A 16 -7.62 -3.27 -23.98
N GLN A 17 -7.11 -4.43 -23.54
CA GLN A 17 -7.88 -5.64 -23.26
C GLN A 17 -8.32 -5.72 -21.79
N MET A 18 -7.78 -4.87 -20.93
CA MET A 18 -8.23 -4.77 -19.54
C MET A 18 -9.63 -4.15 -19.53
N GLN A 19 -10.63 -5.01 -19.47
CA GLN A 19 -12.03 -4.60 -19.33
C GLN A 19 -12.28 -4.34 -17.85
N GLY A 20 -12.96 -3.25 -17.54
CA GLY A 20 -13.33 -2.93 -16.16
C GLY A 20 -14.06 -4.11 -15.50
N GLY A 21 -13.65 -4.47 -14.29
CA GLY A 21 -14.16 -5.59 -13.51
C GLY A 21 -13.59 -5.54 -12.10
N GLU A 22 -13.83 -6.58 -11.29
CA GLU A 22 -13.38 -6.65 -9.90
C GLU A 22 -12.11 -7.50 -9.72
N VAL A 23 -11.69 -8.23 -10.77
CA VAL A 23 -10.51 -9.10 -10.72
C VAL A 23 -9.25 -8.26 -10.89
N GLU A 24 -8.38 -8.28 -9.90
CA GLU A 24 -7.09 -7.58 -9.94
C GLU A 24 -6.17 -8.19 -10.99
N VAL A 25 -5.63 -7.37 -11.87
CA VAL A 25 -4.53 -7.74 -12.78
C VAL A 25 -3.21 -7.40 -12.09
N VAL A 26 -2.41 -8.44 -11.81
CA VAL A 26 -1.22 -8.32 -10.97
C VAL A 26 0.05 -8.52 -11.79
N GLY A 27 0.91 -7.50 -11.77
CA GLY A 27 2.21 -7.49 -12.44
C GLY A 27 3.39 -7.64 -11.49
N SER A 28 4.57 -7.28 -11.96
CA SER A 28 5.83 -7.40 -11.20
C SER A 28 5.89 -6.51 -9.96
N ASN A 29 5.17 -5.41 -9.93
CA ASN A 29 5.21 -4.43 -8.82
C ASN A 29 3.86 -4.30 -8.08
N GLY A 30 2.96 -5.24 -8.26
CA GLY A 30 1.62 -5.21 -7.67
C GLY A 30 0.52 -5.07 -8.70
N ILE A 31 -0.63 -4.51 -8.29
CA ILE A 31 -1.81 -4.32 -9.13
C ILE A 31 -1.51 -3.30 -10.22
N ILE A 32 -1.83 -3.65 -11.48
CA ILE A 32 -1.64 -2.79 -12.66
C ILE A 32 -2.95 -2.42 -13.36
N GLY A 33 -4.06 -3.02 -12.95
CA GLY A 33 -5.39 -2.77 -13.50
C GLY A 33 -6.40 -3.77 -13.00
N TYR A 34 -7.57 -3.77 -13.63
CA TYR A 34 -8.68 -4.66 -13.31
C TYR A 34 -9.24 -5.34 -14.57
N HIS A 35 -9.80 -6.53 -14.42
CA HIS A 35 -10.38 -7.31 -15.51
C HIS A 35 -11.64 -8.05 -15.03
N ASN A 36 -12.42 -8.56 -15.97
CA ASN A 36 -13.67 -9.29 -15.69
C ASN A 36 -13.49 -10.80 -15.56
N SER A 37 -12.28 -11.31 -15.79
CA SER A 37 -11.97 -12.75 -15.65
C SER A 37 -10.63 -12.94 -14.92
N GLU A 38 -10.51 -14.08 -14.24
CA GLU A 38 -9.32 -14.48 -13.50
C GLU A 38 -8.43 -15.42 -14.32
N ARG A 39 -7.12 -15.35 -14.10
CA ARG A 39 -6.12 -16.32 -14.57
C ARG A 39 -4.98 -16.41 -13.57
N GLY A 40 -5.14 -17.27 -12.61
CA GLY A 40 -4.20 -17.54 -11.55
C GLY A 40 -4.83 -18.49 -10.54
N ASN A 41 -4.08 -18.86 -9.52
CA ASN A 41 -4.62 -19.64 -8.41
C ASN A 41 -5.25 -18.72 -7.36
N SER A 42 -6.10 -19.28 -6.52
CA SER A 42 -6.55 -18.63 -5.28
C SER A 42 -6.11 -19.50 -4.10
N PRO A 43 -5.24 -18.98 -3.21
CA PRO A 43 -4.57 -17.69 -3.27
C PRO A 43 -3.55 -17.61 -4.42
N CYS A 44 -3.29 -16.39 -4.91
CA CYS A 44 -2.27 -16.15 -5.94
C CYS A 44 -1.01 -15.55 -5.33
N ILE A 45 0.14 -16.18 -5.61
CA ILE A 45 1.45 -15.68 -5.20
C ILE A 45 2.23 -15.35 -6.46
N THR A 46 2.64 -14.09 -6.58
CA THR A 46 3.40 -13.62 -7.73
C THR A 46 4.82 -13.22 -7.33
N VAL A 47 5.75 -13.41 -8.26
CA VAL A 47 7.14 -12.98 -8.15
C VAL A 47 7.45 -12.11 -9.37
N GLY A 48 7.91 -10.90 -9.15
CA GLY A 48 8.28 -9.98 -10.23
C GLY A 48 9.32 -10.61 -11.17
N ARG A 49 8.99 -10.69 -12.46
CA ARG A 49 9.84 -11.27 -13.50
C ARG A 49 10.63 -10.21 -14.25
N SER A 50 10.01 -9.09 -14.61
CA SER A 50 10.61 -7.98 -15.35
C SER A 50 10.20 -6.63 -14.75
N GLY A 51 11.09 -5.66 -14.75
CA GLY A 51 10.89 -4.39 -14.05
C GLY A 51 11.27 -4.52 -12.56
N SER A 52 10.32 -4.77 -11.68
CA SER A 52 10.59 -5.03 -10.25
C SER A 52 10.87 -6.52 -10.01
N VAL A 53 12.05 -6.95 -10.46
CA VAL A 53 12.49 -8.35 -10.37
C VAL A 53 12.56 -8.80 -8.90
N GLY A 54 12.08 -10.01 -8.63
CA GLY A 54 12.20 -10.65 -7.32
C GLY A 54 11.18 -10.20 -6.27
N LYS A 55 10.41 -9.14 -6.50
CA LYS A 55 9.36 -8.73 -5.57
C LYS A 55 8.26 -9.79 -5.48
N VAL A 56 7.90 -10.15 -4.25
CA VAL A 56 6.91 -11.20 -3.98
C VAL A 56 5.63 -10.57 -3.41
N HIS A 57 4.49 -10.90 -4.02
CA HIS A 57 3.17 -10.44 -3.58
C HIS A 57 2.25 -11.64 -3.32
N TYR A 58 1.33 -11.47 -2.38
CA TYR A 58 0.34 -12.46 -1.99
C TYR A 58 -1.07 -11.86 -2.11
N TYR A 59 -1.95 -12.54 -2.83
CA TYR A 59 -3.34 -12.14 -3.05
C TYR A 59 -4.25 -13.29 -2.60
N GLU A 60 -5.19 -13.00 -1.73
CA GLU A 60 -6.15 -14.01 -1.24
C GLU A 60 -7.24 -14.29 -2.29
N GLN A 61 -7.61 -13.25 -3.02
CA GLN A 61 -8.66 -13.32 -4.04
C GLN A 61 -8.12 -13.84 -5.37
N PRO A 62 -8.99 -14.39 -6.22
CA PRO A 62 -8.63 -14.71 -7.59
C PRO A 62 -8.09 -13.49 -8.34
N THR A 63 -7.02 -13.69 -9.09
CA THR A 63 -6.36 -12.61 -9.83
C THR A 63 -6.05 -13.02 -11.27
N TRP A 64 -5.75 -12.04 -12.11
CA TRP A 64 -5.08 -12.27 -13.39
C TRP A 64 -3.58 -12.06 -13.20
N ALA A 65 -2.79 -13.14 -13.23
CA ALA A 65 -1.34 -13.03 -13.19
C ALA A 65 -0.82 -12.55 -14.55
N HIS A 66 -0.28 -11.33 -14.59
CA HIS A 66 0.24 -10.70 -15.82
C HIS A 66 1.62 -11.24 -16.21
N ASN A 67 1.97 -11.18 -17.49
CA ASN A 67 3.20 -11.71 -18.07
C ASN A 67 4.51 -11.11 -17.51
N THR A 68 4.44 -9.95 -16.86
CA THR A 68 5.58 -9.31 -16.17
C THR A 68 5.92 -9.97 -14.85
N ALA A 69 5.09 -10.89 -14.36
CA ALA A 69 5.32 -11.68 -13.16
C ALA A 69 5.36 -13.18 -13.46
N LEU A 70 6.01 -13.93 -12.58
CA LEU A 70 5.80 -15.37 -12.41
C LEU A 70 4.74 -15.55 -11.34
N PHE A 71 3.95 -16.62 -11.39
CA PHE A 71 3.03 -17.00 -10.33
C PHE A 71 3.20 -18.47 -9.97
N ILE A 72 2.81 -18.85 -8.75
CA ILE A 72 2.83 -20.26 -8.36
C ILE A 72 1.63 -20.95 -8.99
N LYS A 73 1.92 -21.84 -9.93
CA LYS A 73 0.90 -22.67 -10.60
C LYS A 73 0.48 -23.86 -9.73
N ASP A 74 1.43 -24.47 -9.06
CA ASP A 74 1.21 -25.64 -8.19
C ASP A 74 2.00 -25.48 -6.88
N PHE A 75 1.30 -25.55 -5.77
CA PHE A 75 1.86 -25.49 -4.41
C PHE A 75 2.43 -26.83 -3.94
N LYS A 76 2.26 -27.90 -4.70
CA LYS A 76 2.72 -29.28 -4.39
C LYS A 76 2.33 -29.75 -2.98
N GLY A 77 1.13 -29.41 -2.54
CA GLY A 77 0.60 -29.78 -1.23
C GLY A 77 1.17 -28.95 -0.05
N ASN A 78 1.99 -27.95 -0.31
CA ASN A 78 2.52 -27.08 0.71
C ASN A 78 1.57 -25.93 1.05
N ASN A 79 1.74 -25.36 2.25
CA ASN A 79 0.97 -24.19 2.67
C ASN A 79 1.33 -22.97 1.80
N PRO A 80 0.35 -22.33 1.12
CA PRO A 80 0.64 -21.20 0.24
C PRO A 80 1.31 -20.04 0.96
N LYS A 81 0.85 -19.69 2.17
CA LYS A 81 1.41 -18.58 2.94
C LYS A 81 2.84 -18.85 3.43
N TYR A 82 3.16 -20.13 3.70
CA TYR A 82 4.53 -20.55 3.98
C TYR A 82 5.44 -20.34 2.77
N LEU A 83 4.99 -20.73 1.57
CA LEU A 83 5.75 -20.52 0.33
C LEU A 83 5.93 -19.04 0.01
N TYR A 84 4.93 -18.21 0.31
CA TYR A 84 5.07 -16.76 0.21
C TYR A 84 6.19 -16.23 1.11
N TYR A 85 6.22 -16.59 2.38
CA TYR A 85 7.28 -16.16 3.30
C TYR A 85 8.64 -16.72 2.89
N LEU A 86 8.69 -17.96 2.43
CA LEU A 86 9.91 -18.56 1.93
C LEU A 86 10.48 -17.77 0.74
N LEU A 87 9.66 -17.49 -0.27
CA LEU A 87 10.07 -16.72 -1.44
C LEU A 87 10.50 -15.29 -1.07
N LYS A 88 9.78 -14.64 -0.15
CA LYS A 88 10.10 -13.29 0.33
C LYS A 88 11.46 -13.25 1.05
N ASN A 89 11.77 -14.27 1.82
CA ASN A 89 13.04 -14.38 2.56
C ASN A 89 14.25 -14.68 1.66
N LEU A 90 14.03 -15.16 0.43
CA LEU A 90 15.13 -15.46 -0.50
C LEU A 90 15.76 -14.22 -1.11
N HIS A 91 15.12 -13.05 -1.01
CA HIS A 91 15.63 -11.80 -1.60
C HIS A 91 16.09 -12.01 -3.04
N LEU A 92 15.19 -12.52 -3.89
CA LEU A 92 15.49 -12.89 -5.28
C LEU A 92 16.00 -11.71 -6.11
N ASP A 93 15.63 -10.48 -5.76
CA ASP A 93 16.19 -9.23 -6.29
C ASP A 93 17.71 -9.20 -6.19
N ASN A 94 18.28 -9.48 -5.02
CA ASN A 94 19.72 -9.46 -4.76
C ASN A 94 20.47 -10.57 -5.52
N ILE A 95 19.83 -11.69 -5.81
CA ILE A 95 20.43 -12.83 -6.48
C ILE A 95 20.60 -12.54 -7.98
N PHE A 96 19.65 -11.80 -8.57
CA PHE A 96 19.55 -11.65 -10.02
C PHE A 96 19.95 -10.26 -10.55
N GLU A 97 20.14 -9.25 -9.69
CA GLU A 97 20.67 -7.95 -10.10
C GLU A 97 22.14 -7.98 -10.54
N LYS A 98 22.89 -9.00 -10.13
CA LYS A 98 24.34 -9.13 -10.40
C LYS A 98 24.72 -9.72 -11.76
N GLY A 99 23.76 -10.16 -12.54
CA GLY A 99 23.98 -10.78 -13.86
C GLY A 99 23.65 -9.83 -15.00
N SER A 100 24.68 -9.15 -15.49
CA SER A 100 24.76 -8.42 -16.75
C SER A 100 23.62 -8.67 -17.76
N SER A 101 22.77 -7.72 -17.99
CA SER A 101 22.09 -7.47 -19.27
C SER A 101 21.15 -6.24 -19.17
N VAL A 102 20.88 -5.63 -20.32
CA VAL A 102 20.15 -4.36 -20.47
C VAL A 102 18.73 -4.36 -19.87
N ILE A 103 18.13 -5.54 -19.61
CA ILE A 103 16.84 -5.67 -18.90
C ILE A 103 16.91 -6.94 -18.04
N PRO A 104 17.03 -6.82 -16.69
CA PRO A 104 17.00 -7.97 -15.81
C PRO A 104 15.64 -8.70 -15.93
N SER A 105 15.68 -9.99 -16.20
CA SER A 105 14.49 -10.83 -16.26
C SER A 105 14.72 -12.11 -15.45
N LEU A 106 13.82 -12.38 -14.50
CA LEU A 106 13.85 -13.57 -13.67
C LEU A 106 13.44 -14.80 -14.48
N ASP A 107 14.37 -15.75 -14.64
CA ASP A 107 14.06 -17.05 -15.24
C ASP A 107 13.54 -18.01 -14.15
N ARG A 108 12.35 -18.59 -14.39
CA ARG A 108 11.76 -19.59 -13.50
C ARG A 108 12.67 -20.81 -13.27
N LYS A 109 13.45 -21.21 -14.28
CA LYS A 109 14.39 -22.37 -14.17
C LYS A 109 15.46 -22.10 -13.12
N LEU A 110 15.98 -20.86 -13.08
CA LEU A 110 16.94 -20.46 -12.05
C LEU A 110 16.33 -20.50 -10.66
N VAL A 111 15.10 -20.00 -10.49
CA VAL A 111 14.42 -20.10 -9.18
C VAL A 111 14.18 -21.55 -8.78
N HIS A 112 13.76 -22.39 -9.71
CA HIS A 112 13.55 -23.83 -9.44
C HIS A 112 14.85 -24.57 -9.06
N SER A 113 16.01 -24.15 -9.55
CA SER A 113 17.30 -24.76 -9.22
C SER A 113 17.82 -24.36 -7.85
N LEU A 114 17.29 -23.33 -7.20
CA LEU A 114 17.74 -22.89 -5.89
C LEU A 114 17.55 -23.98 -4.83
N VAL A 115 18.61 -24.22 -4.08
CA VAL A 115 18.57 -25.08 -2.89
C VAL A 115 18.24 -24.22 -1.68
N VAL A 116 17.17 -24.57 -0.98
CA VAL A 116 16.64 -23.77 0.13
C VAL A 116 16.35 -24.65 1.34
N PRO A 117 16.53 -24.15 2.57
CA PRO A 117 16.01 -24.80 3.77
C PRO A 117 14.47 -24.89 3.67
N PHE A 118 13.92 -26.08 3.90
CA PHE A 118 12.52 -26.33 3.68
C PHE A 118 11.93 -27.29 4.71
N HIS A 119 10.82 -26.90 5.34
CA HIS A 119 10.06 -27.79 6.23
C HIS A 119 9.12 -28.66 5.41
N LYS A 120 9.36 -29.97 5.36
CA LYS A 120 8.50 -30.92 4.62
C LYS A 120 7.18 -31.18 5.33
N ASN A 121 7.14 -31.05 6.66
CA ASN A 121 5.93 -31.30 7.45
C ASN A 121 4.99 -30.09 7.37
N ILE A 122 3.77 -30.29 6.90
CA ILE A 122 2.75 -29.25 6.78
C ILE A 122 2.39 -28.59 8.13
N ASN A 123 2.47 -29.33 9.24
CA ASN A 123 2.18 -28.78 10.56
C ASN A 123 3.27 -27.80 11.01
N ASP A 124 4.53 -28.06 10.66
CA ASP A 124 5.61 -27.13 10.96
C ASP A 124 5.53 -25.88 10.07
N GLN A 125 5.15 -26.04 8.80
CA GLN A 125 4.83 -24.90 7.93
C GLN A 125 3.72 -24.02 8.53
N ARG A 126 2.65 -24.63 9.07
CA ARG A 126 1.56 -23.88 9.74
C ARG A 126 2.06 -23.10 10.95
N LYS A 127 2.84 -23.70 11.82
CA LYS A 127 3.43 -23.00 12.98
C LYS A 127 4.24 -21.77 12.57
N VAL A 128 5.07 -21.90 11.53
CA VAL A 128 5.84 -20.77 10.98
C VAL A 128 4.90 -19.68 10.46
N VAL A 129 3.86 -20.05 9.71
CA VAL A 129 2.85 -19.11 9.18
C VAL A 129 2.12 -18.40 10.31
N ASP A 130 1.73 -19.09 11.38
CA ASP A 130 0.99 -18.49 12.50
C ASP A 130 1.82 -17.38 13.18
N VAL A 131 3.11 -17.64 13.42
CA VAL A 131 4.02 -16.66 14.01
C VAL A 131 4.20 -15.44 13.07
N LEU A 132 4.55 -15.68 11.81
CA LEU A 132 4.84 -14.61 10.86
C LEU A 132 3.59 -13.78 10.52
N SER A 133 2.44 -14.44 10.38
CA SER A 133 1.16 -13.73 10.14
C SER A 133 0.72 -12.88 11.33
N ALA A 134 1.05 -13.29 12.56
CA ALA A 134 0.79 -12.47 13.74
C ALA A 134 1.65 -11.20 13.75
N ILE A 135 2.90 -11.30 13.30
CA ILE A 135 3.80 -10.16 13.14
C ILE A 135 3.30 -9.22 12.03
N ASP A 136 2.95 -9.76 10.86
CA ASP A 136 2.42 -8.96 9.74
C ASP A 136 1.16 -8.19 10.15
N ARG A 137 0.24 -8.83 10.89
CA ARG A 137 -0.96 -8.15 11.44
C ARG A 137 -0.60 -7.00 12.37
N LYS A 138 0.40 -7.16 13.24
CA LYS A 138 0.85 -6.06 14.11
C LYS A 138 1.49 -4.92 13.30
N ILE A 139 2.27 -5.23 12.29
CA ILE A 139 2.87 -4.23 11.39
C ILE A 139 1.76 -3.44 10.70
N GLU A 140 0.75 -4.11 10.17
CA GLU A 140 -0.37 -3.47 9.48
C GLU A 140 -1.21 -2.60 10.43
N LEU A 141 -1.52 -3.11 11.63
CA LEU A 141 -2.23 -2.34 12.65
C LEU A 141 -1.45 -1.08 13.05
N ASN A 142 -0.14 -1.19 13.24
CA ASN A 142 0.70 -0.05 13.57
C ASN A 142 0.74 1.00 12.44
N LYS A 143 0.73 0.57 11.17
CA LYS A 143 0.59 1.50 10.03
C LYS A 143 -0.73 2.25 10.09
N GLN A 144 -1.84 1.54 10.26
CA GLN A 144 -3.18 2.15 10.36
C GLN A 144 -3.26 3.15 11.53
N ILE A 145 -2.71 2.81 12.70
CA ILE A 145 -2.63 3.74 13.85
C ILE A 145 -1.82 4.98 13.49
N ASN A 146 -0.66 4.82 12.87
CA ASN A 146 0.19 5.94 12.47
C ASN A 146 -0.49 6.85 11.43
N ASP A 147 -1.21 6.28 10.47
CA ASP A 147 -1.92 7.04 9.45
C ASP A 147 -3.11 7.81 10.08
N ASN A 148 -3.84 7.19 11.01
CA ASN A 148 -4.89 7.86 11.76
C ASN A 148 -4.35 9.00 12.64
N LEU A 149 -3.21 8.80 13.31
CA LEU A 149 -2.56 9.86 14.10
C LEU A 149 -2.09 11.02 13.22
N ARG A 150 -1.54 10.74 12.04
CA ARG A 150 -1.16 11.79 11.07
C ARG A 150 -2.37 12.59 10.59
N ALA A 151 -3.46 11.91 10.25
CA ALA A 151 -4.70 12.55 9.83
C ALA A 151 -5.29 13.43 10.96
N SER A 152 -5.37 12.92 12.19
CA SER A 152 -5.85 13.67 13.35
C SER A 152 -4.99 14.90 13.64
N ARG A 153 -3.66 14.78 13.53
CA ARG A 153 -2.74 15.91 13.70
C ARG A 153 -2.95 16.99 12.63
N ALA A 154 -3.12 16.59 11.38
CA ALA A 154 -3.39 17.52 10.28
C ALA A 154 -4.71 18.27 10.50
N GLN A 155 -5.76 17.58 10.92
CA GLN A 155 -7.05 18.20 11.26
C GLN A 155 -6.94 19.20 12.42
N SER A 156 -6.24 18.82 13.50
CA SER A 156 -6.02 19.72 14.65
C SER A 156 -5.24 20.96 14.26
N GLN A 157 -4.25 20.83 13.39
CA GLN A 157 -3.45 21.96 12.90
C GLN A 157 -4.28 22.90 12.04
N THR A 158 -5.09 22.36 11.14
CA THR A 158 -6.03 23.16 10.33
C THR A 158 -7.03 23.92 11.21
N GLN A 159 -7.60 23.25 12.21
CA GLN A 159 -8.52 23.87 13.17
C GLN A 159 -7.86 25.00 13.94
N PHE A 160 -6.62 24.80 14.41
CA PHE A 160 -5.85 25.82 15.11
C PHE A 160 -5.58 27.05 14.24
N GLU A 161 -5.19 26.86 12.96
CA GLU A 161 -4.97 27.94 12.01
C GLU A 161 -6.25 28.72 11.70
N LEU A 162 -7.39 28.03 11.57
CA LEU A 162 -8.70 28.67 11.39
C LEU A 162 -9.08 29.55 12.59
N CYS A 163 -8.89 29.04 13.81
CA CYS A 163 -9.16 29.80 15.04
C CYS A 163 -8.23 31.03 15.16
N ARG A 164 -6.96 30.88 14.79
CA ARG A 164 -5.99 31.98 14.81
C ARG A 164 -6.31 33.04 13.77
N GLY A 165 -6.73 32.65 12.54
CA GLY A 165 -7.17 33.57 11.51
C GLY A 165 -8.44 34.34 11.89
N ALA A 166 -9.38 33.69 12.57
CA ALA A 166 -10.58 34.35 13.06
C ALA A 166 -10.28 35.35 14.17
N ALA A 167 -9.34 35.06 15.06
CA ALA A 167 -8.92 36.00 16.14
C ALA A 167 -8.24 37.26 15.58
N VAL A 168 -7.43 37.14 14.54
CA VAL A 168 -6.76 38.29 13.88
C VAL A 168 -7.78 39.21 13.18
N ASN A 169 -8.86 38.66 12.65
CA ASN A 169 -9.92 39.45 12.01
C ASN A 169 -10.91 40.07 13.00
N ALA A 170 -10.94 39.66 14.26
CA ALA A 170 -11.78 40.23 15.31
C ALA A 170 -11.17 41.49 15.93
N ASP A 171 -9.86 41.72 15.78
CA ASP A 171 -9.15 42.92 16.30
C ASP A 171 -9.22 44.12 15.39
N VAL A 172 -9.87 44.03 14.22
CA VAL A 172 -10.21 45.19 13.39
C VAL A 172 -11.54 45.80 13.91
N SER A 173 -11.42 46.56 14.98
CA SER A 173 -12.53 47.33 15.56
C SER A 173 -13.10 48.31 14.51
N PRO A 174 -14.39 48.31 14.25
CA PRO A 174 -14.97 49.39 13.44
C PRO A 174 -14.92 50.70 14.22
N ASN A 175 -14.42 51.74 13.56
CA ASN A 175 -14.43 53.13 13.99
C ASN A 175 -15.69 53.48 14.82
N LEU A 176 -15.49 53.83 16.10
CA LEU A 176 -16.51 54.59 16.83
C LEU A 176 -16.63 55.96 16.15
N PRO A 177 -17.83 56.42 15.80
CA PRO A 177 -18.03 57.76 15.34
C PRO A 177 -17.70 58.74 16.47
N MET A 178 -16.80 59.68 16.19
CA MET A 178 -16.51 60.82 17.05
C MET A 178 -17.80 61.61 17.32
N LEU A 179 -18.23 61.62 18.58
CA LEU A 179 -19.26 62.56 19.05
C LEU A 179 -18.74 63.97 18.93
N ASP A 180 -19.30 64.69 18.00
CA ASP A 180 -19.12 66.14 17.78
C ASP A 180 -19.53 66.91 19.05
N ARG A 181 -18.59 67.47 19.76
CA ARG A 181 -18.79 68.43 20.83
C ARG A 181 -18.72 69.84 20.28
N SER A 182 -19.75 70.24 19.53
CA SER A 182 -19.88 71.66 19.25
C SER A 182 -21.33 72.09 19.49
N SER A 183 -21.40 73.14 20.26
CA SER A 183 -22.53 74.09 20.44
C SER A 183 -23.67 73.74 21.36
N GLY A 184 -23.81 74.53 22.35
CA GLY A 184 -25.04 74.69 23.16
C GLY A 184 -24.89 75.45 24.45
N GLY A 185 -24.30 76.63 24.41
CA GLY A 185 -24.44 77.60 25.52
C GLY A 185 -25.91 78.01 25.72
N VAL A 186 -26.43 77.78 26.88
CA VAL A 186 -27.65 78.50 27.29
C VAL A 186 -27.48 79.09 28.71
N ARG A 187 -27.63 80.41 28.72
CA ARG A 187 -27.59 81.33 29.84
C ARG A 187 -28.45 80.91 31.04
N ALA A 188 -27.86 81.24 32.16
CA ALA A 188 -28.59 81.40 33.45
C ALA A 188 -29.61 82.53 33.32
N ARG A 189 -30.81 82.37 33.81
CA ARG A 189 -31.67 83.43 34.34
C ARG A 189 -32.12 83.04 35.73
N ARG A 190 -31.76 83.91 36.66
CA ARG A 190 -32.35 84.10 38.01
C ARG A 190 -33.78 84.67 37.83
N ALA A 191 -34.67 84.30 38.67
CA ALA A 191 -35.71 85.10 39.34
C ALA A 191 -36.66 84.11 40.04
N ALA A 192 -37.07 84.26 41.09
CA ALA A 192 -37.36 85.03 42.29
C ALA A 192 -37.94 83.99 43.29
#